data_bbfffd0908b722c44365892069cbddb8
#
_entry.id   bbfffd0908b722c44365892069cbddb8
#
_cell.length_a   1.000
_cell.length_b   1.000
_cell.length_c   1.000
_cell.angle_alpha   90.00
_cell.angle_beta   90.00
_cell.angle_gamma   90.00
#
_symmetry.space_group_name_H-M   'P 1'
#
loop_
_entity.id
_entity.type
_entity.pdbx_description
1 polymer ?
#
loop_
_entity_poly.entity_id
_entity_poly.type
_entity_poly.pdbx_seq_one_letter_code
_entity_poly.pdbx_strand_id
1 'polypeptide(L)'
;MINYAHLKSQMIQLLDLLRSILYPNVFDAMEEAHSKEELEAAARRQLREILERIYREPPQYDDVIDILFSKLPAIRDTLDTDVQAAYEGDPAATCREEVMLAYPAFEAISIFRIAHELYLMKVPMLPRMMTEYAHSLTGIDIHPGATIGPYFFIDHGTGVVIGETTVIGEHVKLYQGVTLGAKSFAVQADGTLVKGNKRHPNIGSNVVIYAGATI
;
A
#
# COMPACT_ATOMS: atom_id res chain seq x y z
N MET A 1 -4.16 1.72 -29.94
CA MET A 1 -4.63 2.55 -28.81
C MET A 1 -4.78 1.63 -27.62
N ILE A 2 -4.15 1.93 -26.47
CA ILE A 2 -4.26 1.09 -25.27
C ILE A 2 -5.69 1.23 -24.70
N ASN A 3 -6.34 0.11 -24.43
CA ASN A 3 -7.68 0.10 -23.84
C ASN A 3 -7.58 -0.04 -22.31
N TYR A 4 -7.86 1.02 -21.57
CA TYR A 4 -7.88 1.05 -20.11
C TYR A 4 -9.27 0.75 -19.50
N ALA A 5 -10.27 0.39 -20.34
CA ALA A 5 -11.57 0.00 -19.81
C ALA A 5 -11.44 -1.16 -18.81
N HIS A 6 -12.19 -1.08 -17.74
CA HIS A 6 -12.18 -2.07 -16.64
C HIS A 6 -10.88 -2.20 -15.83
N LEU A 7 -9.81 -1.45 -16.13
CA LEU A 7 -8.54 -1.58 -15.41
C LEU A 7 -8.70 -1.34 -13.90
N LYS A 8 -9.52 -0.35 -13.51
CA LYS A 8 -9.77 -0.06 -12.08
C LYS A 8 -10.49 -1.22 -11.38
N SER A 9 -11.53 -1.80 -12.00
CA SER A 9 -12.24 -2.94 -11.41
C SER A 9 -11.37 -4.19 -11.33
N GLN A 10 -10.54 -4.44 -12.33
CA GLN A 10 -9.57 -5.54 -12.32
C GLN A 10 -8.54 -5.38 -11.20
N MET A 11 -8.05 -4.16 -10.97
CA MET A 11 -7.13 -3.85 -9.87
C MET A 11 -7.80 -4.10 -8.50
N ILE A 12 -9.07 -3.70 -8.32
CA ILE A 12 -9.81 -3.95 -7.07
C ILE A 12 -9.94 -5.45 -6.83
N GLN A 13 -10.36 -6.22 -7.82
CA GLN A 13 -10.44 -7.68 -7.73
C GLN A 13 -9.09 -8.31 -7.40
N LEU A 14 -7.99 -7.81 -7.98
CA LEU A 14 -6.64 -8.28 -7.63
C LEU A 14 -6.31 -8.02 -6.16
N LEU A 15 -6.64 -6.83 -5.64
CA LEU A 15 -6.42 -6.50 -4.22
C LEU A 15 -7.20 -7.43 -3.30
N ASP A 16 -8.47 -7.71 -3.61
CA ASP A 16 -9.31 -8.64 -2.84
C ASP A 16 -8.72 -10.05 -2.82
N LEU A 17 -8.28 -10.56 -3.97
CA LEU A 17 -7.60 -11.86 -4.07
C LEU A 17 -6.29 -11.90 -3.26
N LEU A 18 -5.46 -10.87 -3.37
CA LEU A 18 -4.19 -10.82 -2.63
C LEU A 18 -4.41 -10.75 -1.11
N ARG A 19 -5.41 -9.99 -0.65
CA ARG A 19 -5.77 -9.93 0.78
C ARG A 19 -6.29 -11.26 1.29
N SER A 20 -7.08 -11.98 0.51
CA SER A 20 -7.55 -13.34 0.84
C SER A 20 -6.40 -14.35 0.89
N ILE A 21 -5.39 -14.22 0.03
CA ILE A 21 -4.17 -15.04 0.08
C ILE A 21 -3.36 -14.72 1.35
N LEU A 22 -3.23 -13.44 1.72
CA LEU A 22 -2.50 -13.01 2.91
C LEU A 22 -3.22 -13.45 4.20
N TYR A 23 -4.54 -13.32 4.27
CA TYR A 23 -5.36 -13.56 5.45
C TYR A 23 -6.63 -14.36 5.12
N PRO A 24 -6.50 -15.65 4.78
CA PRO A 24 -7.63 -16.47 4.30
C PRO A 24 -8.72 -16.70 5.37
N ASN A 25 -8.42 -16.48 6.66
CA ASN A 25 -9.39 -16.60 7.74
C ASN A 25 -10.10 -15.28 8.09
N VAL A 26 -9.74 -14.20 7.40
CA VAL A 26 -10.25 -12.84 7.66
C VAL A 26 -10.96 -12.28 6.44
N PHE A 27 -10.36 -12.46 5.27
CA PHE A 27 -10.90 -11.98 4.00
C PHE A 27 -11.26 -13.16 3.11
N ASP A 28 -12.50 -13.16 2.64
CA ASP A 28 -12.98 -14.13 1.66
C ASP A 28 -13.33 -13.38 0.37
N ALA A 29 -12.52 -13.54 -0.66
CA ALA A 29 -12.75 -12.90 -1.95
C ALA A 29 -13.77 -13.66 -2.81
N MET A 30 -14.20 -14.84 -2.39
CA MET A 30 -15.07 -15.72 -3.18
C MET A 30 -16.09 -16.41 -2.26
N GLU A 31 -17.35 -16.44 -2.67
CA GLU A 31 -18.48 -17.03 -1.91
C GLU A 31 -18.35 -18.56 -1.65
N GLU A 32 -17.43 -19.26 -2.32
CA GLU A 32 -17.14 -20.68 -2.09
C GLU A 32 -15.69 -20.84 -1.62
N ALA A 33 -15.47 -21.71 -0.64
CA ALA A 33 -14.14 -22.01 -0.11
C ALA A 33 -13.22 -22.52 -1.23
N HIS A 34 -12.34 -21.64 -1.71
CA HIS A 34 -11.33 -21.98 -2.71
C HIS A 34 -10.04 -22.42 -2.02
N SER A 35 -9.33 -23.36 -2.64
CA SER A 35 -7.99 -23.69 -2.16
C SER A 35 -7.04 -22.49 -2.31
N LYS A 36 -6.00 -22.46 -1.50
CA LYS A 36 -4.96 -21.44 -1.60
C LYS A 36 -4.37 -21.38 -3.01
N GLU A 37 -4.21 -22.53 -3.64
CA GLU A 37 -3.68 -22.70 -5.00
C GLU A 37 -4.60 -22.07 -6.05
N GLU A 38 -5.91 -22.21 -5.88
CA GLU A 38 -6.91 -21.59 -6.78
C GLU A 38 -6.93 -20.08 -6.66
N LEU A 39 -6.88 -19.55 -5.44
CA LEU A 39 -6.76 -18.11 -5.20
C LEU A 39 -5.47 -17.53 -5.80
N GLU A 40 -4.35 -18.21 -5.58
CA GLU A 40 -3.06 -17.79 -6.14
C GLU A 40 -3.08 -17.83 -7.68
N ALA A 41 -3.62 -18.88 -8.28
CA ALA A 41 -3.75 -18.97 -9.72
C ALA A 41 -4.66 -17.87 -10.30
N ALA A 42 -5.75 -17.54 -9.63
CA ALA A 42 -6.65 -16.45 -10.02
C ALA A 42 -5.95 -15.08 -9.93
N ALA A 43 -5.27 -14.81 -8.83
CA ALA A 43 -4.54 -13.55 -8.64
C ALA A 43 -3.39 -13.38 -9.65
N ARG A 44 -2.65 -14.46 -9.96
CA ARG A 44 -1.60 -14.44 -11.00
C ARG A 44 -2.17 -14.14 -12.38
N ARG A 45 -3.30 -14.74 -12.75
CA ARG A 45 -3.99 -14.44 -14.03
C ARG A 45 -4.44 -12.99 -14.07
N GLN A 46 -5.08 -12.52 -13.00
CA GLN A 46 -5.58 -11.15 -12.91
C GLN A 46 -4.44 -10.12 -13.04
N LEU A 47 -3.32 -10.35 -12.34
CA LEU A 47 -2.15 -9.47 -12.44
C LEU A 47 -1.58 -9.47 -13.85
N ARG A 48 -1.47 -10.62 -14.51
CA ARG A 48 -1.01 -10.73 -15.90
C ARG A 48 -1.88 -9.90 -16.84
N GLU A 49 -3.20 -10.04 -16.78
CA GLU A 49 -4.12 -9.28 -17.62
C GLU A 49 -3.99 -7.77 -17.43
N ILE A 50 -3.74 -7.33 -16.19
CA ILE A 50 -3.48 -5.91 -15.88
C ILE A 50 -2.17 -5.48 -16.51
N LEU A 51 -1.08 -6.24 -16.32
CA LEU A 51 0.25 -5.91 -16.85
C LEU A 51 0.24 -5.83 -18.38
N GLU A 52 -0.44 -6.75 -19.06
CA GLU A 52 -0.61 -6.72 -20.52
C GLU A 52 -1.30 -5.46 -21.03
N ARG A 53 -2.19 -4.86 -20.22
CA ARG A 53 -2.88 -3.62 -20.57
C ARG A 53 -2.06 -2.35 -20.34
N ILE A 54 -1.17 -2.35 -19.35
CA ILE A 54 -0.42 -1.14 -18.96
C ILE A 54 0.95 -1.02 -19.63
N TYR A 55 1.53 -2.13 -20.05
CA TYR A 55 2.81 -2.10 -20.78
C TYR A 55 2.60 -1.96 -22.27
N ARG A 56 3.41 -1.14 -22.92
CA ARG A 56 3.39 -0.95 -24.39
C ARG A 56 4.16 -2.02 -25.13
N GLU A 57 5.22 -2.53 -24.51
CA GLU A 57 6.04 -3.62 -25.01
C GLU A 57 6.10 -4.68 -23.92
N PRO A 58 6.07 -5.99 -24.27
CA PRO A 58 6.05 -7.02 -23.26
C PRO A 58 7.36 -7.01 -22.49
N PRO A 59 7.36 -6.57 -21.22
CA PRO A 59 8.43 -6.94 -20.30
C PRO A 59 8.23 -8.40 -19.94
N GLN A 60 9.15 -8.94 -19.17
CA GLN A 60 9.01 -10.25 -18.57
C GLN A 60 7.92 -10.19 -17.47
N TYR A 61 6.64 -10.25 -17.88
CA TYR A 61 5.50 -10.19 -16.94
C TYR A 61 5.61 -11.28 -15.89
N ASP A 62 6.11 -12.46 -16.30
CA ASP A 62 6.32 -13.59 -15.42
C ASP A 62 7.26 -13.25 -14.28
N ASP A 63 8.35 -12.55 -14.55
CA ASP A 63 9.30 -12.14 -13.51
C ASP A 63 8.63 -11.21 -12.48
N VAL A 64 7.82 -10.22 -12.94
CA VAL A 64 7.10 -9.31 -12.03
C VAL A 64 6.11 -10.10 -11.16
N ILE A 65 5.37 -11.02 -11.76
CA ILE A 65 4.40 -11.85 -11.06
C ILE A 65 5.11 -12.74 -10.03
N ASP A 66 6.14 -13.47 -10.45
CA ASP A 66 6.87 -14.40 -9.57
C ASP A 66 7.57 -13.67 -8.42
N ILE A 67 8.17 -12.50 -8.67
CA ILE A 67 8.78 -11.67 -7.63
C ILE A 67 7.71 -11.21 -6.65
N LEU A 68 6.56 -10.66 -7.10
CA LEU A 68 5.50 -10.23 -6.19
C LEU A 68 5.02 -11.38 -5.31
N PHE A 69 4.71 -12.54 -5.92
CA PHE A 69 4.21 -13.68 -5.16
C PHE A 69 5.25 -14.25 -4.19
N SER A 70 6.54 -14.21 -4.53
CA SER A 70 7.62 -14.58 -3.62
C SER A 70 7.75 -13.63 -2.41
N LYS A 71 7.24 -12.39 -2.54
CA LYS A 71 7.26 -11.37 -1.48
C LYS A 71 6.05 -11.45 -0.55
N LEU A 72 4.96 -12.11 -0.93
CA LEU A 72 3.74 -12.16 -0.11
C LEU A 72 3.98 -12.64 1.33
N PRO A 73 4.82 -13.66 1.61
CA PRO A 73 5.11 -14.04 2.98
C PRO A 73 5.75 -12.90 3.80
N ALA A 74 6.74 -12.21 3.25
CA ALA A 74 7.40 -11.09 3.93
C ALA A 74 6.46 -9.89 4.11
N ILE A 75 5.57 -9.62 3.14
CA ILE A 75 4.52 -8.61 3.26
C ILE A 75 3.60 -8.97 4.43
N ARG A 76 3.16 -10.22 4.53
CA ARG A 76 2.33 -10.71 5.63
C ARG A 76 3.01 -10.53 6.98
N ASP A 77 4.27 -10.99 7.10
CA ASP A 77 5.04 -10.87 8.35
C ASP A 77 5.12 -9.41 8.81
N THR A 78 5.32 -8.47 7.87
CA THR A 78 5.35 -7.04 8.19
C THR A 78 3.98 -6.50 8.58
N LEU A 79 2.91 -6.90 7.87
CA LEU A 79 1.53 -6.53 8.21
C LEU A 79 1.10 -7.07 9.57
N ASP A 80 1.55 -8.26 9.96
CA ASP A 80 1.28 -8.82 11.29
C ASP A 80 1.90 -7.95 12.40
N THR A 81 3.04 -7.29 12.14
CA THR A 81 3.62 -6.30 13.05
C THR A 81 2.81 -5.00 13.10
N ASP A 82 2.24 -4.56 11.97
CA ASP A 82 1.38 -3.37 11.92
C ASP A 82 0.05 -3.61 12.66
N VAL A 83 -0.53 -4.79 12.50
CA VAL A 83 -1.72 -5.21 13.29
C VAL A 83 -1.40 -5.24 14.78
N GLN A 84 -0.23 -5.76 15.16
CA GLN A 84 0.22 -5.78 16.56
C GLN A 84 0.37 -4.36 17.12
N ALA A 85 0.99 -3.45 16.34
CA ALA A 85 1.18 -2.06 16.74
C ALA A 85 -0.17 -1.33 16.93
N ALA A 86 -1.15 -1.59 16.07
CA ALA A 86 -2.49 -1.04 16.20
C ALA A 86 -3.24 -1.61 17.42
N TYR A 87 -3.19 -2.93 17.62
CA TYR A 87 -3.82 -3.60 18.75
C TYR A 87 -3.25 -3.13 20.11
N GLU A 88 -1.94 -2.96 20.21
CA GLU A 88 -1.28 -2.46 21.43
C GLU A 88 -1.42 -0.94 21.59
N GLY A 89 -1.49 -0.21 20.47
CA GLY A 89 -1.48 1.25 20.46
C GLY A 89 -2.86 1.91 20.61
N ASP A 90 -3.96 1.12 20.47
CA ASP A 90 -5.33 1.59 20.67
C ASP A 90 -5.99 0.86 21.85
N PRO A 91 -6.24 1.57 22.97
CA PRO A 91 -6.93 0.98 24.14
C PRO A 91 -8.34 0.46 23.83
N ALA A 92 -8.96 0.87 22.72
CA ALA A 92 -10.31 0.45 22.33
C ALA A 92 -10.32 -0.85 21.51
N ALA A 93 -9.15 -1.30 21.00
CA ALA A 93 -9.06 -2.52 20.20
C ALA A 93 -9.30 -3.77 21.07
N THR A 94 -10.26 -4.60 20.69
CA THR A 94 -10.64 -5.80 21.46
C THR A 94 -9.91 -7.06 20.99
N CYS A 95 -9.56 -7.13 19.71
CA CYS A 95 -8.80 -8.24 19.11
C CYS A 95 -8.11 -7.78 17.81
N ARG A 96 -7.20 -8.61 17.31
CA ARG A 96 -6.47 -8.34 16.05
C ARG A 96 -7.36 -8.37 14.83
N GLU A 97 -8.35 -9.26 14.81
CA GLU A 97 -9.32 -9.39 13.73
C GLU A 97 -10.16 -8.11 13.58
N GLU A 98 -10.51 -7.45 14.69
CA GLU A 98 -11.18 -6.15 14.67
C GLU A 98 -10.32 -5.09 13.98
N VAL A 99 -9.01 -5.05 14.25
CA VAL A 99 -8.09 -4.15 13.56
C VAL A 99 -8.08 -4.41 12.06
N MET A 100 -8.02 -5.67 11.64
CA MET A 100 -7.99 -6.04 10.23
C MET A 100 -9.31 -5.75 9.49
N LEU A 101 -10.45 -5.91 10.15
CA LEU A 101 -11.77 -5.79 9.54
C LEU A 101 -12.36 -4.38 9.61
N ALA A 102 -12.00 -3.59 10.64
CA ALA A 102 -12.67 -2.34 10.92
C ALA A 102 -11.79 -1.09 10.79
N TYR A 103 -10.47 -1.20 10.87
CA TYR A 103 -9.59 -0.02 10.90
C TYR A 103 -9.23 0.46 9.48
N PRO A 104 -9.57 1.72 9.13
CA PRO A 104 -9.15 2.31 7.85
C PRO A 104 -7.63 2.28 7.65
N ALA A 105 -6.87 2.36 8.73
CA ALA A 105 -5.42 2.29 8.69
C ALA A 105 -4.91 0.94 8.15
N PHE A 106 -5.55 -0.18 8.52
CA PHE A 106 -5.16 -1.48 8.01
C PHE A 106 -5.50 -1.64 6.52
N GLU A 107 -6.64 -1.09 6.10
CA GLU A 107 -7.00 -1.03 4.67
C GLU A 107 -5.91 -0.28 3.88
N ALA A 108 -5.52 0.91 4.34
CA ALA A 108 -4.52 1.73 3.66
C ALA A 108 -3.13 1.08 3.63
N ILE A 109 -2.65 0.56 4.77
CA ILE A 109 -1.28 0.02 4.88
C ILE A 109 -1.15 -1.33 4.15
N SER A 110 -2.18 -2.18 4.18
CA SER A 110 -2.14 -3.46 3.47
C SER A 110 -2.03 -3.27 1.96
N ILE A 111 -2.81 -2.35 1.40
CA ILE A 111 -2.72 -1.97 -0.01
C ILE A 111 -1.36 -1.32 -0.33
N PHE A 112 -0.89 -0.42 0.54
CA PHE A 112 0.41 0.25 0.36
C PHE A 112 1.56 -0.76 0.29
N ARG A 113 1.65 -1.74 1.19
CA ARG A 113 2.77 -2.69 1.22
C ARG A 113 2.84 -3.54 -0.04
N ILE A 114 1.68 -3.93 -0.61
CA ILE A 114 1.60 -4.61 -1.91
C ILE A 114 2.03 -3.65 -3.04
N ALA A 115 1.48 -2.45 -3.07
CA ALA A 115 1.77 -1.45 -4.09
C ALA A 115 3.24 -1.01 -4.09
N HIS A 116 3.87 -0.96 -2.91
CA HIS A 116 5.27 -0.61 -2.74
C HIS A 116 6.20 -1.60 -3.47
N GLU A 117 5.97 -2.90 -3.36
CA GLU A 117 6.75 -3.91 -4.07
C GLU A 117 6.64 -3.74 -5.60
N LEU A 118 5.43 -3.52 -6.11
CA LEU A 118 5.22 -3.22 -7.53
C LEU A 118 5.91 -1.90 -7.96
N TYR A 119 5.92 -0.89 -7.09
CA TYR A 119 6.61 0.37 -7.33
C TYR A 119 8.13 0.18 -7.42
N LEU A 120 8.72 -0.62 -6.54
CA LEU A 120 10.15 -0.96 -6.57
C LEU A 120 10.54 -1.70 -7.86
N MET A 121 9.65 -2.55 -8.37
CA MET A 121 9.79 -3.23 -9.67
C MET A 121 9.55 -2.31 -10.87
N LYS A 122 9.26 -1.01 -10.66
CA LYS A 122 9.00 -0.02 -11.71
C LYS A 122 7.76 -0.34 -12.57
N VAL A 123 6.79 -1.04 -12.00
CA VAL A 123 5.51 -1.25 -12.67
C VAL A 123 4.82 0.10 -12.85
N PRO A 124 4.47 0.50 -14.10
CA PRO A 124 3.84 1.79 -14.33
C PRO A 124 2.39 1.80 -13.84
N MET A 125 1.89 2.95 -13.41
CA MET A 125 0.49 3.24 -13.07
C MET A 125 -0.11 2.40 -11.94
N LEU A 126 0.01 1.08 -11.96
CA LEU A 126 -0.69 0.16 -11.06
C LEU A 126 -0.43 0.45 -9.57
N PRO A 127 0.81 0.65 -9.11
CA PRO A 127 1.07 0.97 -7.70
C PRO A 127 0.34 2.25 -7.25
N ARG A 128 0.36 3.29 -8.10
CA ARG A 128 -0.32 4.55 -7.80
C ARG A 128 -1.85 4.39 -7.81
N MET A 129 -2.39 3.63 -8.75
CA MET A 129 -3.82 3.34 -8.78
C MET A 129 -4.29 2.60 -7.51
N MET A 130 -3.49 1.67 -6.99
CA MET A 130 -3.78 0.94 -5.76
C MET A 130 -3.82 1.90 -4.56
N THR A 131 -2.81 2.74 -4.37
CA THR A 131 -2.75 3.66 -3.23
C THR A 131 -3.79 4.78 -3.33
N GLU A 132 -4.12 5.28 -4.52
CA GLU A 132 -5.24 6.23 -4.69
C GLU A 132 -6.61 5.58 -4.42
N TYR A 133 -6.76 4.30 -4.71
CA TYR A 133 -7.96 3.57 -4.31
C TYR A 133 -8.07 3.50 -2.79
N ALA A 134 -7.00 3.11 -2.09
CA ALA A 134 -6.95 3.12 -0.64
C ALA A 134 -7.25 4.51 -0.06
N HIS A 135 -6.65 5.56 -0.62
CA HIS A 135 -6.92 6.96 -0.26
C HIS A 135 -8.41 7.31 -0.41
N SER A 136 -9.04 6.89 -1.50
CA SER A 136 -10.47 7.17 -1.75
C SER A 136 -11.40 6.49 -0.74
N LEU A 137 -10.99 5.37 -0.15
CA LEU A 137 -11.77 4.63 0.84
C LEU A 137 -11.56 5.15 2.27
N THR A 138 -10.33 5.53 2.59
CA THR A 138 -9.88 5.74 3.98
C THR A 138 -9.59 7.19 4.34
N GLY A 139 -9.38 8.05 3.34
CA GLY A 139 -8.85 9.39 3.55
C GLY A 139 -7.38 9.42 3.97
N ILE A 140 -6.65 8.30 3.81
CA ILE A 140 -5.21 8.14 4.10
C ILE A 140 -4.46 8.07 2.78
N ASP A 141 -3.65 9.09 2.47
CA ASP A 141 -2.84 9.17 1.25
C ASP A 141 -1.40 8.72 1.53
N ILE A 142 -1.03 7.52 1.08
CA ILE A 142 0.34 7.01 1.16
C ILE A 142 0.87 6.80 -0.25
N HIS A 143 1.89 7.55 -0.65
CA HIS A 143 2.50 7.34 -1.96
C HIS A 143 3.26 6.00 -1.99
N PRO A 144 3.13 5.16 -3.04
CA PRO A 144 3.74 3.84 -3.09
C PRO A 144 5.27 3.85 -3.06
N GLY A 145 5.90 4.99 -3.33
CA GLY A 145 7.35 5.20 -3.23
C GLY A 145 7.87 5.46 -1.82
N ALA A 146 7.02 5.72 -0.84
CA ALA A 146 7.43 5.88 0.55
C ALA A 146 8.08 4.59 1.09
N THR A 147 9.02 4.72 2.02
CA THR A 147 9.60 3.58 2.75
C THR A 147 9.08 3.59 4.17
N ILE A 148 8.42 2.53 4.60
CA ILE A 148 7.80 2.45 5.93
C ILE A 148 8.27 1.15 6.61
N GLY A 149 8.91 1.30 7.77
CA GLY A 149 9.36 0.19 8.61
C GLY A 149 8.21 -0.64 9.21
N PRO A 150 8.51 -1.73 9.92
CA PRO A 150 7.53 -2.56 10.61
C PRO A 150 6.96 -1.85 11.86
N TYR A 151 5.90 -2.42 12.45
CA TYR A 151 5.18 -1.86 13.61
C TYR A 151 4.68 -0.43 13.36
N PHE A 152 4.17 -0.17 12.17
CA PHE A 152 3.62 1.12 11.80
C PHE A 152 2.13 1.18 12.09
N PHE A 153 1.69 2.22 12.80
CA PHE A 153 0.29 2.41 13.14
C PHE A 153 -0.19 3.83 12.81
N ILE A 154 -1.31 3.95 12.11
CA ILE A 154 -2.05 5.20 11.92
C ILE A 154 -3.34 5.12 12.72
N ASP A 155 -3.49 6.02 13.69
CA ASP A 155 -4.68 6.11 14.53
C ASP A 155 -5.68 7.10 13.93
N HIS A 156 -6.96 6.70 13.79
CA HIS A 156 -8.04 7.38 13.06
C HIS A 156 -7.76 7.56 11.56
N GLY A 157 -6.70 8.23 11.21
CA GLY A 157 -6.08 8.29 9.89
C GLY A 157 -6.61 9.35 8.93
N THR A 158 -7.83 9.83 9.04
CA THR A 158 -8.40 10.80 8.09
C THR A 158 -7.47 12.00 7.87
N GLY A 159 -7.10 12.26 6.60
CA GLY A 159 -6.26 13.38 6.22
C GLY A 159 -4.76 13.17 6.46
N VAL A 160 -4.31 11.94 6.75
CA VAL A 160 -2.87 11.62 6.75
C VAL A 160 -2.35 11.64 5.32
N VAL A 161 -1.19 12.30 5.12
CA VAL A 161 -0.49 12.37 3.83
C VAL A 161 0.96 11.95 4.02
N ILE A 162 1.41 10.92 3.30
CA ILE A 162 2.80 10.43 3.30
C ILE A 162 3.35 10.50 1.88
N GLY A 163 4.27 11.45 1.64
CA GLY A 163 4.79 11.74 0.31
C GLY A 163 5.81 10.72 -0.20
N GLU A 164 6.05 10.74 -1.52
CA GLU A 164 6.81 9.75 -2.31
C GLU A 164 8.17 9.36 -1.73
N THR A 165 8.94 10.31 -1.25
CA THR A 165 10.32 10.07 -0.79
C THR A 165 10.44 10.09 0.74
N THR A 166 9.32 9.97 1.45
CA THR A 166 9.30 9.82 2.91
C THR A 166 9.97 8.50 3.31
N VAL A 167 10.77 8.56 4.37
CA VAL A 167 11.33 7.38 5.02
C VAL A 167 10.88 7.38 6.47
N ILE A 168 10.26 6.28 6.90
CA ILE A 168 9.75 6.08 8.27
C ILE A 168 10.42 4.84 8.84
N GLY A 169 10.99 4.96 10.04
CA GLY A 169 11.59 3.85 10.79
C GLY A 169 10.54 2.89 11.35
N GLU A 170 10.95 2.06 12.27
CA GLU A 170 10.09 1.10 12.97
C GLU A 170 9.41 1.72 14.21
N HIS A 171 8.28 1.12 14.65
CA HIS A 171 7.54 1.58 15.84
C HIS A 171 7.13 3.06 15.76
N VAL A 172 6.56 3.48 14.63
CA VAL A 172 6.07 4.84 14.43
C VAL A 172 4.55 4.86 14.46
N LYS A 173 3.99 5.78 15.26
CA LYS A 173 2.56 6.04 15.33
C LYS A 173 2.24 7.43 14.80
N LEU A 174 1.27 7.52 13.87
CA LEU A 174 0.72 8.77 13.36
C LEU A 174 -0.74 8.92 13.76
N TYR A 175 -1.17 10.14 14.06
CA TYR A 175 -2.58 10.46 14.24
C TYR A 175 -3.16 11.12 12.99
N GLN A 176 -4.48 11.31 12.98
CA GLN A 176 -5.21 11.92 11.86
C GLN A 176 -4.64 13.30 11.48
N GLY A 177 -4.71 13.65 10.20
CA GLY A 177 -4.29 14.95 9.68
C GLY A 177 -2.78 15.20 9.67
N VAL A 178 -1.96 14.19 10.00
CA VAL A 178 -0.49 14.31 9.89
C VAL A 178 -0.09 14.39 8.43
N THR A 179 0.74 15.38 8.09
CA THR A 179 1.28 15.56 6.74
C THR A 179 2.81 15.42 6.77
N LEU A 180 3.32 14.37 6.12
CA LEU A 180 4.74 14.20 5.81
C LEU A 180 4.97 14.66 4.37
N GLY A 181 5.04 16.00 4.21
CA GLY A 181 4.99 16.70 2.94
C GLY A 181 6.35 17.10 2.38
N ALA A 182 6.35 17.69 1.20
CA ALA A 182 7.55 18.31 0.63
C ALA A 182 7.67 19.77 1.11
N LYS A 183 8.81 20.12 1.72
CA LYS A 183 9.08 21.49 2.14
C LYS A 183 9.18 22.46 0.96
N SER A 184 9.73 22.00 -0.17
CA SER A 184 9.90 22.79 -1.39
C SER A 184 10.03 21.88 -2.60
N PHE A 185 9.82 22.45 -3.78
CA PHE A 185 10.00 21.75 -5.04
C PHE A 185 11.15 22.37 -5.82
N ALA A 186 12.14 21.56 -6.22
CA ALA A 186 13.20 22.02 -7.12
C ALA A 186 12.62 22.24 -8.52
N VAL A 187 13.03 23.34 -9.16
CA VAL A 187 12.57 23.77 -10.49
C VAL A 187 13.75 23.78 -11.45
N GLN A 188 13.57 23.28 -12.66
CA GLN A 188 14.56 23.32 -13.74
C GLN A 188 14.63 24.74 -14.35
N ALA A 189 15.62 24.99 -15.17
CA ALA A 189 15.81 26.30 -15.83
C ALA A 189 14.63 26.70 -16.76
N ASP A 190 13.86 25.70 -17.25
CA ASP A 190 12.68 25.91 -18.09
C ASP A 190 11.37 26.08 -17.30
N GLY A 191 11.44 26.11 -15.95
CA GLY A 191 10.27 26.24 -15.07
C GLY A 191 9.56 24.94 -14.73
N THR A 192 10.00 23.79 -15.25
CA THR A 192 9.42 22.48 -14.91
C THR A 192 9.92 21.96 -13.58
N LEU A 193 9.09 21.15 -12.89
CA LEU A 193 9.47 20.53 -11.62
C LEU A 193 10.47 19.40 -11.82
N VAL A 194 11.52 19.37 -10.98
CA VAL A 194 12.43 18.21 -10.91
C VAL A 194 11.69 17.05 -10.28
N LYS A 195 11.61 15.92 -11.00
CA LYS A 195 10.96 14.69 -10.53
C LYS A 195 11.96 13.74 -9.89
N GLY A 196 11.50 12.90 -8.94
CA GLY A 196 12.26 11.80 -8.36
C GLY A 196 13.33 12.21 -7.35
N ASN A 197 13.51 13.50 -7.04
CA ASN A 197 14.45 13.96 -6.01
C ASN A 197 13.88 13.77 -4.60
N LYS A 198 14.76 13.59 -3.60
CA LYS A 198 14.40 13.56 -2.18
C LYS A 198 13.84 14.93 -1.78
N ARG A 199 12.59 14.93 -1.27
CA ARG A 199 11.88 16.16 -0.90
C ARG A 199 10.96 16.02 0.31
N HIS A 200 10.77 14.80 0.81
CA HIS A 200 9.92 14.51 1.96
C HIS A 200 10.77 14.13 3.19
N PRO A 201 10.23 14.21 4.42
CA PRO A 201 11.00 14.02 5.64
C PRO A 201 11.49 12.59 5.83
N ASN A 202 12.48 12.45 6.73
CA ASN A 202 12.87 11.19 7.34
C ASN A 202 12.40 11.19 8.79
N ILE A 203 11.63 10.16 9.16
CA ILE A 203 11.16 9.92 10.52
C ILE A 203 11.96 8.74 11.08
N GLY A 204 12.57 8.92 12.24
CA GLY A 204 13.30 7.85 12.92
C GLY A 204 12.36 6.79 13.51
N SER A 205 12.93 5.82 14.23
CA SER A 205 12.17 4.79 14.93
C SER A 205 11.65 5.30 16.29
N ASN A 206 10.59 4.65 16.80
CA ASN A 206 9.98 4.96 18.11
C ASN A 206 9.44 6.39 18.21
N VAL A 207 8.82 6.89 17.14
CA VAL A 207 8.28 8.24 17.04
C VAL A 207 6.76 8.21 17.08
N VAL A 208 6.16 9.13 17.84
CA VAL A 208 4.73 9.42 17.82
C VAL A 208 4.52 10.83 17.28
N ILE A 209 3.72 10.97 16.23
CA ILE A 209 3.37 12.27 15.62
C ILE A 209 1.88 12.51 15.85
N TYR A 210 1.59 13.56 16.64
CA TYR A 210 0.23 13.89 17.03
C TYR A 210 -0.57 14.60 15.92
N ALA A 211 -1.88 14.63 16.14
CA ALA A 211 -2.88 15.07 15.18
C ALA A 211 -2.58 16.45 14.56
N GLY A 212 -2.73 16.53 13.23
CA GLY A 212 -2.60 17.76 12.46
C GLY A 212 -1.18 18.30 12.31
N ALA A 213 -0.15 17.57 12.76
CA ALA A 213 1.24 17.99 12.58
C ALA A 213 1.65 17.97 11.10
N THR A 214 2.43 18.96 10.67
CA THR A 214 3.04 19.04 9.33
C THR A 214 4.56 19.06 9.48
N ILE A 215 5.25 18.17 8.78
CA ILE A 215 6.69 17.97 8.82
C ILE A 215 7.25 18.08 7.40
#